data_b8bdb3dfe5f08947622a726a734f8f60
#
_entry.id   b8bdb3dfe5f08947622a726a734f8f60
#
_cell.length_a   1.000
_cell.length_b   1.000
_cell.length_c   1.000
_cell.angle_alpha   90.00
_cell.angle_beta   90.00
_cell.angle_gamma   90.00
#
_symmetry.space_group_name_H-M   'P 1'
#
loop_
_entity.id
_entity.type
_entity.pdbx_description
1 polymer ?
#
loop_
_entity_poly.entity_id
_entity_poly.type
_entity_poly.pdbx_seq_one_letter_code
_entity_poly.pdbx_strand_id
1 'polypeptide(L)'
;PNKSPNKSQVSSKKTLKKITTLKIITKEEMKKKIDLKKTTEKGTETNMENNKSYNDSFIKTMEELADIMSRQGEPFKARAYKTAAESIMAYPDPIYNAKQIEKLPGIGKTISEKLTELEKTGTLKVLERERKNPLNLFTKIYGVGPKKAKQLIESGIDTIDKLKENSDKLNDTQKIGLKYYDDLLKRIPRSEIE
;
A
#
# COMPACT_ATOMS: atom_id res chain seq x y z
N PRO A 1 -78.75 -26.33 -9.39
CA PRO A 1 -78.10 -25.24 -8.74
C PRO A 1 -76.59 -25.44 -8.79
N ASN A 2 -75.96 -24.72 -9.74
CA ASN A 2 -74.49 -24.68 -9.94
C ASN A 2 -73.85 -23.83 -8.89
N LYS A 3 -73.04 -24.42 -8.02
CA LYS A 3 -72.13 -23.63 -7.15
C LYS A 3 -70.83 -23.30 -7.87
N SER A 4 -70.64 -22.05 -8.14
CA SER A 4 -69.35 -21.48 -8.64
C SER A 4 -68.20 -21.72 -7.63
N PRO A 5 -67.00 -22.08 -8.03
CA PRO A 5 -65.89 -22.27 -7.12
C PRO A 5 -65.42 -20.97 -6.48
N ASN A 6 -65.15 -21.02 -5.19
CA ASN A 6 -64.84 -19.94 -4.29
C ASN A 6 -63.52 -19.20 -4.73
N LYS A 7 -63.58 -17.90 -4.94
CA LYS A 7 -62.48 -17.04 -5.39
C LYS A 7 -61.19 -17.13 -4.50
N SER A 8 -61.34 -17.57 -3.25
CA SER A 8 -60.24 -17.73 -2.30
C SER A 8 -59.28 -18.88 -2.63
N GLN A 9 -59.80 -20.01 -3.21
CA GLN A 9 -58.96 -21.15 -3.55
C GLN A 9 -58.11 -20.95 -4.81
N VAL A 10 -58.53 -20.07 -5.73
CA VAL A 10 -57.76 -19.74 -6.95
C VAL A 10 -56.59 -18.80 -6.63
N SER A 11 -56.78 -17.89 -5.68
CA SER A 11 -55.71 -17.00 -5.22
C SER A 11 -54.57 -17.76 -4.53
N SER A 12 -54.91 -18.70 -3.65
CA SER A 12 -53.91 -19.51 -2.92
C SER A 12 -53.07 -20.40 -3.84
N LYS A 13 -53.67 -21.01 -4.89
CA LYS A 13 -52.93 -21.81 -5.87
C LYS A 13 -51.97 -20.99 -6.75
N LYS A 14 -52.35 -19.76 -7.12
CA LYS A 14 -51.45 -18.81 -7.84
C LYS A 14 -50.27 -18.36 -7.00
N THR A 15 -50.49 -18.07 -5.72
CA THR A 15 -49.44 -17.64 -4.78
C THR A 15 -48.44 -18.77 -4.49
N LEU A 16 -48.93 -20.00 -4.29
CA LEU A 16 -48.08 -21.19 -4.11
C LEU A 16 -47.20 -21.49 -5.35
N LYS A 17 -47.75 -21.42 -6.56
CA LYS A 17 -46.96 -21.58 -7.80
C LYS A 17 -45.87 -20.51 -7.92
N LYS A 18 -46.19 -19.25 -7.60
CA LYS A 18 -45.23 -18.14 -7.66
C LYS A 18 -44.07 -18.30 -6.66
N ILE A 19 -44.35 -18.77 -5.43
CA ILE A 19 -43.34 -19.06 -4.40
C ILE A 19 -42.46 -20.24 -4.81
N THR A 20 -43.04 -21.29 -5.40
CA THR A 20 -42.27 -22.47 -5.88
C THR A 20 -41.35 -22.10 -7.04
N THR A 21 -41.81 -21.26 -7.99
CA THR A 21 -41.00 -20.77 -9.11
C THR A 21 -39.87 -19.87 -8.64
N LEU A 22 -40.13 -18.97 -7.69
CA LEU A 22 -39.10 -18.12 -7.08
C LEU A 22 -38.02 -18.92 -6.33
N LYS A 23 -38.41 -19.99 -5.61
CA LYS A 23 -37.46 -20.89 -4.93
C LYS A 23 -36.60 -21.69 -5.90
N ILE A 24 -37.11 -22.04 -7.07
CA ILE A 24 -36.36 -22.75 -8.12
C ILE A 24 -35.37 -21.82 -8.78
N ILE A 25 -35.75 -20.56 -9.10
CA ILE A 25 -34.88 -19.55 -9.70
C ILE A 25 -33.72 -19.25 -8.77
N THR A 26 -33.94 -19.05 -7.47
CA THR A 26 -32.87 -18.80 -6.50
C THR A 26 -31.92 -19.98 -6.34
N LYS A 27 -32.42 -21.23 -6.46
CA LYS A 27 -31.57 -22.42 -6.41
C LYS A 27 -30.69 -22.57 -7.66
N GLU A 28 -31.20 -22.25 -8.84
CA GLU A 28 -30.42 -22.25 -10.08
C GLU A 28 -29.40 -21.11 -10.14
N GLU A 29 -29.75 -19.93 -9.64
CA GLU A 29 -28.80 -18.80 -9.52
C GLU A 29 -27.69 -19.09 -8.50
N MET A 30 -28.00 -19.74 -7.37
CA MET A 30 -26.98 -20.19 -6.43
C MET A 30 -26.07 -21.27 -7.04
N LYS A 31 -26.67 -22.23 -7.81
CA LYS A 31 -25.87 -23.25 -8.48
C LYS A 31 -24.94 -22.64 -9.54
N LYS A 32 -25.41 -21.68 -10.34
CA LYS A 32 -24.58 -20.92 -11.29
C LYS A 32 -23.47 -20.13 -10.60
N LYS A 33 -23.73 -19.51 -9.44
CA LYS A 33 -22.70 -18.81 -8.65
C LYS A 33 -21.66 -19.77 -8.06
N ILE A 34 -22.06 -20.98 -7.67
CA ILE A 34 -21.15 -22.02 -7.15
C ILE A 34 -20.31 -22.60 -8.29
N ASP A 35 -20.91 -22.84 -9.46
CA ASP A 35 -20.19 -23.35 -10.63
C ASP A 35 -19.24 -22.28 -11.23
N LEU A 36 -19.61 -20.98 -11.19
CA LEU A 36 -18.71 -19.89 -11.55
C LEU A 36 -17.52 -19.77 -10.59
N LYS A 37 -17.75 -19.97 -9.27
CA LYS A 37 -16.68 -19.99 -8.27
C LYS A 37 -15.74 -21.18 -8.48
N LYS A 38 -16.26 -22.37 -8.77
CA LYS A 38 -15.46 -23.56 -9.07
C LYS A 38 -14.64 -23.44 -10.37
N THR A 39 -15.15 -22.71 -11.36
CA THR A 39 -14.41 -22.49 -12.63
C THR A 39 -13.30 -21.45 -12.47
N THR A 40 -13.47 -20.46 -11.58
CA THR A 40 -12.40 -19.53 -11.19
C THR A 40 -11.36 -20.20 -10.29
N GLU A 41 -11.75 -21.12 -9.43
CA GLU A 41 -10.82 -21.88 -8.58
C GLU A 41 -9.99 -22.90 -9.36
N LYS A 42 -10.51 -23.50 -10.45
CA LYS A 42 -9.76 -24.43 -11.30
C LYS A 42 -8.71 -23.77 -12.22
N GLY A 43 -8.79 -22.45 -12.43
CA GLY A 43 -7.78 -21.68 -13.18
C GLY A 43 -6.60 -21.19 -12.34
N THR A 44 -6.66 -21.31 -11.00
CA THR A 44 -5.66 -20.80 -10.06
C THR A 44 -4.87 -21.88 -9.30
N GLU A 45 -5.23 -23.16 -9.45
CA GLU A 45 -4.56 -24.26 -8.72
C GLU A 45 -3.18 -24.69 -9.26
N THR A 46 -2.69 -24.11 -10.35
CA THR A 46 -1.41 -24.53 -10.94
C THR A 46 -0.19 -23.67 -10.58
N ASN A 47 -0.31 -22.71 -9.63
CA ASN A 47 0.85 -21.90 -9.19
C ASN A 47 0.84 -21.55 -7.69
N MET A 48 0.37 -22.45 -6.81
CA MET A 48 0.32 -22.17 -5.36
C MET A 48 1.62 -22.47 -4.61
N GLU A 49 2.72 -22.85 -5.25
CA GLU A 49 3.94 -23.23 -4.53
C GLU A 49 4.91 -22.08 -4.20
N ASN A 50 4.62 -20.79 -4.59
CA ASN A 50 5.48 -19.66 -4.23
C ASN A 50 4.76 -18.29 -4.16
N ASN A 51 3.49 -18.23 -3.80
CA ASN A 51 2.77 -16.95 -3.74
C ASN A 51 3.03 -16.20 -2.43
N LYS A 52 4.21 -15.60 -2.32
CA LYS A 52 4.50 -14.60 -1.29
C LYS A 52 3.61 -13.39 -1.51
N SER A 53 2.77 -13.07 -0.52
CA SER A 53 1.95 -11.85 -0.54
C SER A 53 2.82 -10.60 -0.58
N TYR A 54 2.40 -9.60 -1.36
CA TYR A 54 3.07 -8.31 -1.49
C TYR A 54 2.61 -7.27 -0.47
N ASN A 55 1.63 -7.56 0.40
CA ASN A 55 1.06 -6.59 1.34
C ASN A 55 2.15 -5.81 2.08
N ASP A 56 3.00 -6.49 2.83
CA ASP A 56 4.06 -5.87 3.64
C ASP A 56 5.07 -5.11 2.78
N SER A 57 5.44 -5.67 1.62
CA SER A 57 6.39 -5.04 0.72
C SER A 57 5.85 -3.74 0.12
N PHE A 58 4.57 -3.73 -0.29
CA PHE A 58 3.91 -2.57 -0.85
C PHE A 58 3.71 -1.49 0.22
N ILE A 59 3.21 -1.85 1.41
CA ILE A 59 3.03 -0.93 2.53
C ILE A 59 4.36 -0.28 2.88
N LYS A 60 5.39 -1.07 3.18
CA LYS A 60 6.72 -0.59 3.57
C LYS A 60 7.33 0.35 2.53
N THR A 61 7.17 0.04 1.25
CA THR A 61 7.72 0.86 0.16
C THR A 61 6.98 2.19 0.03
N MET A 62 5.65 2.20 0.19
CA MET A 62 4.87 3.43 0.17
C MET A 62 5.17 4.31 1.40
N GLU A 63 5.31 3.73 2.58
CA GLU A 63 5.73 4.46 3.79
C GLU A 63 7.12 5.07 3.63
N GLU A 64 8.10 4.32 3.10
CA GLU A 64 9.44 4.84 2.85
C GLU A 64 9.44 6.00 1.86
N LEU A 65 8.65 5.92 0.78
CA LEU A 65 8.47 7.04 -0.16
C LEU A 65 7.79 8.25 0.50
N ALA A 66 6.79 8.03 1.36
CA ALA A 66 6.14 9.10 2.11
C ALA A 66 7.12 9.83 3.03
N ASP A 67 7.95 9.09 3.75
CA ASP A 67 8.98 9.64 4.61
C ASP A 67 10.02 10.45 3.84
N ILE A 68 10.48 9.94 2.70
CA ILE A 68 11.44 10.63 1.83
C ILE A 68 10.84 11.95 1.33
N MET A 69 9.61 11.93 0.81
CA MET A 69 8.94 13.13 0.31
C MET A 69 8.69 14.16 1.43
N SER A 70 8.34 13.70 2.64
CA SER A 70 8.18 14.56 3.80
C SER A 70 9.50 15.27 4.15
N ARG A 71 10.62 14.53 4.18
CA ARG A 71 11.96 15.10 4.44
C ARG A 71 12.43 16.06 3.35
N GLN A 72 12.00 15.86 2.11
CA GLN A 72 12.29 16.77 1.00
C GLN A 72 11.45 18.05 1.01
N GLY A 73 10.46 18.15 1.90
CA GLY A 73 9.53 19.28 1.95
C GLY A 73 8.44 19.20 0.88
N GLU A 74 8.05 17.99 0.46
CA GLU A 74 7.01 17.70 -0.51
C GLU A 74 5.76 17.08 0.16
N PRO A 75 5.02 17.85 1.00
CA PRO A 75 3.99 17.30 1.87
C PRO A 75 2.81 16.69 1.10
N PHE A 76 2.48 17.21 -0.08
CA PHE A 76 1.39 16.67 -0.90
C PHE A 76 1.73 15.28 -1.46
N LYS A 77 2.97 15.09 -1.92
CA LYS A 77 3.44 13.78 -2.39
C LYS A 77 3.55 12.79 -1.22
N ALA A 78 4.06 13.24 -0.08
CA ALA A 78 4.13 12.44 1.14
C ALA A 78 2.75 11.94 1.57
N ARG A 79 1.74 12.83 1.58
CA ARG A 79 0.35 12.47 1.90
C ARG A 79 -0.21 11.44 0.92
N ALA A 80 0.03 11.61 -0.39
CA ALA A 80 -0.47 10.67 -1.40
C ALA A 80 0.09 9.26 -1.19
N TYR A 81 1.39 9.11 -0.90
CA TYR A 81 1.99 7.81 -0.60
C TYR A 81 1.49 7.23 0.73
N LYS A 82 1.29 8.07 1.75
CA LYS A 82 0.73 7.63 3.03
C LYS A 82 -0.70 7.11 2.88
N THR A 83 -1.55 7.83 2.17
CA THR A 83 -2.93 7.38 1.87
C THR A 83 -2.94 6.07 1.09
N ALA A 84 -2.01 5.89 0.15
CA ALA A 84 -1.88 4.62 -0.57
C ALA A 84 -1.47 3.47 0.37
N ALA A 85 -0.50 3.70 1.27
CA ALA A 85 -0.10 2.71 2.27
C ALA A 85 -1.26 2.32 3.19
N GLU A 86 -2.03 3.31 3.69
CA GLU A 86 -3.21 3.10 4.52
C GLU A 86 -4.29 2.29 3.79
N SER A 87 -4.54 2.58 2.50
CA SER A 87 -5.50 1.85 1.69
C SER A 87 -5.08 0.40 1.43
N ILE A 88 -3.79 0.15 1.21
CA ILE A 88 -3.24 -1.20 1.06
C ILE A 88 -3.33 -1.96 2.40
N MET A 89 -3.03 -1.31 3.52
CA MET A 89 -3.13 -1.89 4.86
C MET A 89 -4.57 -2.28 5.21
N ALA A 90 -5.55 -1.48 4.78
CA ALA A 90 -6.98 -1.74 4.99
C ALA A 90 -7.54 -2.82 4.05
N TYR A 91 -6.79 -3.26 3.04
CA TYR A 91 -7.25 -4.29 2.11
C TYR A 91 -7.24 -5.66 2.78
N PRO A 92 -8.41 -6.38 2.84
CA PRO A 92 -8.58 -7.55 3.69
C PRO A 92 -7.89 -8.81 3.15
N ASP A 93 -7.63 -8.87 1.85
CA ASP A 93 -7.14 -10.08 1.19
C ASP A 93 -5.63 -10.03 0.93
N PRO A 94 -4.97 -11.19 0.77
CA PRO A 94 -3.59 -11.23 0.30
C PRO A 94 -3.45 -10.64 -1.10
N ILE A 95 -2.46 -9.78 -1.29
CA ILE A 95 -2.18 -9.11 -2.56
C ILE A 95 -1.07 -9.90 -3.28
N TYR A 96 -1.41 -10.45 -4.43
CA TYR A 96 -0.50 -11.22 -5.27
C TYR A 96 -0.02 -10.46 -6.53
N ASN A 97 -0.69 -9.35 -6.87
CA ASN A 97 -0.29 -8.48 -7.96
C ASN A 97 -0.83 -7.06 -7.77
N ALA A 98 -0.17 -6.07 -8.39
CA ALA A 98 -0.53 -4.66 -8.28
C ALA A 98 -1.92 -4.32 -8.85
N LYS A 99 -2.42 -5.10 -9.82
CA LYS A 99 -3.73 -4.87 -10.43
C LYS A 99 -4.90 -5.09 -9.47
N GLN A 100 -4.74 -5.97 -8.46
CA GLN A 100 -5.79 -6.23 -7.47
C GLN A 100 -6.19 -4.96 -6.71
N ILE A 101 -5.25 -4.03 -6.56
CA ILE A 101 -5.40 -2.85 -5.72
C ILE A 101 -5.41 -1.54 -6.50
N GLU A 102 -5.32 -1.57 -7.83
CA GLU A 102 -5.25 -0.33 -8.66
C GLU A 102 -6.47 0.60 -8.51
N LYS A 103 -7.62 0.04 -8.09
CA LYS A 103 -8.88 0.79 -7.89
C LYS A 103 -9.10 1.25 -6.46
N LEU A 104 -8.17 0.98 -5.54
CA LEU A 104 -8.29 1.43 -4.16
C LEU A 104 -8.14 2.95 -4.06
N PRO A 105 -8.81 3.58 -3.08
CA PRO A 105 -8.66 5.00 -2.80
C PRO A 105 -7.20 5.35 -2.59
N GLY A 106 -6.73 6.46 -3.17
CA GLY A 106 -5.34 6.88 -3.05
C GLY A 106 -4.34 6.18 -3.97
N ILE A 107 -4.74 5.13 -4.70
CA ILE A 107 -3.90 4.47 -5.70
C ILE A 107 -4.22 5.02 -7.08
N GLY A 108 -3.58 6.13 -7.42
CA GLY A 108 -3.64 6.70 -8.77
C GLY A 108 -2.65 6.04 -9.73
N LYS A 109 -2.70 6.42 -11.00
CA LYS A 109 -1.86 5.87 -12.08
C LYS A 109 -0.38 5.78 -11.71
N THR A 110 0.20 6.86 -11.20
CA THR A 110 1.63 6.93 -10.84
C THR A 110 2.00 5.95 -9.72
N ILE A 111 1.11 5.72 -8.75
CA ILE A 111 1.34 4.78 -7.65
C ILE A 111 1.17 3.35 -8.17
N SER A 112 0.15 3.08 -8.97
CA SER A 112 -0.08 1.78 -9.61
C SER A 112 1.12 1.37 -10.48
N GLU A 113 1.72 2.28 -11.27
CA GLU A 113 2.92 2.03 -12.04
C GLU A 113 4.12 1.64 -11.15
N LYS A 114 4.31 2.32 -10.02
CA LYS A 114 5.36 1.99 -9.03
C LYS A 114 5.15 0.62 -8.37
N LEU A 115 3.92 0.31 -7.98
CA LEU A 115 3.58 -0.99 -7.41
C LEU A 115 3.82 -2.12 -8.42
N THR A 116 3.50 -1.89 -9.69
CA THR A 116 3.79 -2.82 -10.79
C THR A 116 5.30 -2.97 -11.05
N GLU A 117 6.08 -1.89 -10.94
CA GLU A 117 7.55 -1.94 -11.02
C GLU A 117 8.11 -2.78 -9.87
N LEU A 118 7.65 -2.52 -8.64
CA LEU A 118 8.07 -3.26 -7.45
C LEU A 118 7.73 -4.76 -7.52
N GLU A 119 6.53 -5.11 -8.01
CA GLU A 119 6.12 -6.49 -8.26
C GLU A 119 7.07 -7.19 -9.22
N LYS A 120 7.45 -6.54 -10.33
CA LYS A 120 8.26 -7.14 -11.39
C LYS A 120 9.75 -7.22 -11.05
N THR A 121 10.28 -6.23 -10.36
CA THR A 121 11.74 -6.07 -10.16
C THR A 121 12.18 -6.28 -8.71
N GLY A 122 11.24 -6.34 -7.77
CA GLY A 122 11.52 -6.40 -6.33
C GLY A 122 12.06 -5.09 -5.74
N THR A 123 12.27 -4.06 -6.57
CA THR A 123 12.81 -2.76 -6.15
C THR A 123 12.13 -1.62 -6.92
N LEU A 124 12.33 -0.38 -6.45
CA LEU A 124 11.93 0.82 -7.18
C LEU A 124 13.16 1.66 -7.52
N LYS A 125 13.37 1.93 -8.80
CA LYS A 125 14.45 2.82 -9.28
C LYS A 125 14.42 4.20 -8.60
N VAL A 126 13.22 4.73 -8.40
CA VAL A 126 13.04 6.00 -7.68
C VAL A 126 13.56 5.89 -6.25
N LEU A 127 13.24 4.81 -5.54
CA LEU A 127 13.66 4.62 -4.17
C LEU A 127 15.19 4.45 -4.05
N GLU A 128 15.79 3.69 -4.95
CA GLU A 128 17.26 3.51 -5.01
C GLU A 128 17.97 4.84 -5.27
N ARG A 129 17.45 5.67 -6.19
CA ARG A 129 17.97 7.00 -6.47
C ARG A 129 17.83 7.90 -5.24
N GLU A 130 16.66 7.92 -4.60
CA GLU A 130 16.39 8.77 -3.45
C GLU A 130 17.19 8.36 -2.20
N ARG A 131 17.50 7.07 -2.02
CA ARG A 131 18.39 6.62 -0.94
C ARG A 131 19.81 7.17 -1.07
N LYS A 132 20.29 7.40 -2.28
CA LYS A 132 21.61 7.98 -2.59
C LYS A 132 21.62 9.51 -2.65
N ASN A 133 20.44 10.14 -2.62
CA ASN A 133 20.30 11.58 -2.72
C ASN A 133 20.87 12.27 -1.46
N PRO A 134 21.85 13.18 -1.59
CA PRO A 134 22.44 13.90 -0.46
C PRO A 134 21.41 14.61 0.42
N LEU A 135 20.34 15.14 -0.20
CA LEU A 135 19.24 15.77 0.53
C LEU A 135 18.62 14.83 1.56
N ASN A 136 18.38 13.58 1.17
CA ASN A 136 17.79 12.55 2.04
C ASN A 136 18.79 12.07 3.10
N LEU A 137 20.08 12.06 2.80
CA LEU A 137 21.12 11.73 3.77
C LEU A 137 21.20 12.80 4.85
N PHE A 138 21.25 14.07 4.46
CA PHE A 138 21.39 15.18 5.39
C PHE A 138 20.15 15.40 6.24
N THR A 139 18.94 15.21 5.70
CA THR A 139 17.70 15.33 6.47
C THR A 139 17.48 14.21 7.49
N LYS A 140 18.30 13.16 7.50
CA LYS A 140 18.34 12.15 8.57
C LYS A 140 19.15 12.62 9.79
N ILE A 141 20.00 13.67 9.62
CA ILE A 141 20.75 14.24 10.72
C ILE A 141 19.81 15.04 11.61
N TYR A 142 19.82 14.75 12.90
CA TYR A 142 18.99 15.48 13.86
C TYR A 142 19.25 16.98 13.81
N GLY A 143 18.19 17.78 13.68
CA GLY A 143 18.26 19.23 13.55
C GLY A 143 18.56 19.77 12.14
N VAL A 144 18.77 18.90 11.14
CA VAL A 144 18.96 19.31 9.75
C VAL A 144 17.65 19.09 8.97
N GLY A 145 16.94 20.18 8.69
CA GLY A 145 15.74 20.17 7.85
C GLY A 145 16.06 20.32 6.35
N PRO A 146 15.01 20.20 5.47
CA PRO A 146 15.19 20.27 4.01
C PRO A 146 15.88 21.57 3.53
N LYS A 147 15.55 22.70 4.14
CA LYS A 147 16.14 24.00 3.78
C LYS A 147 17.64 24.03 4.05
N LYS A 148 18.06 23.57 5.24
CA LYS A 148 19.49 23.52 5.60
C LYS A 148 20.25 22.50 4.76
N ALA A 149 19.64 21.34 4.49
CA ALA A 149 20.20 20.31 3.62
C ALA A 149 20.47 20.86 2.20
N LYS A 150 19.52 21.59 1.62
CA LYS A 150 19.72 22.27 0.31
C LYS A 150 20.87 23.26 0.34
N GLN A 151 20.96 24.11 1.37
CA GLN A 151 22.06 25.07 1.52
C GLN A 151 23.43 24.38 1.60
N LEU A 152 23.53 23.24 2.28
CA LEU A 152 24.77 22.47 2.36
C LEU A 152 25.17 21.91 1.00
N ILE A 153 24.21 21.36 0.25
CA ILE A 153 24.44 20.84 -1.11
C ILE A 153 24.88 21.96 -2.05
N GLU A 154 24.19 23.10 -2.02
CA GLU A 154 24.56 24.31 -2.81
C GLU A 154 25.98 24.86 -2.46
N SER A 155 26.44 24.60 -1.24
CA SER A 155 27.79 24.91 -0.81
C SER A 155 28.85 23.87 -1.23
N GLY A 156 28.48 22.88 -2.05
CA GLY A 156 29.36 21.80 -2.54
C GLY A 156 29.56 20.64 -1.56
N ILE A 157 28.77 20.56 -0.49
CA ILE A 157 28.80 19.49 0.48
C ILE A 157 27.70 18.48 0.09
N ASP A 158 28.11 17.33 -0.43
CA ASP A 158 27.22 16.30 -0.98
C ASP A 158 27.33 14.93 -0.27
N THR A 159 28.29 14.80 0.67
CA THR A 159 28.52 13.59 1.45
C THR A 159 28.59 13.88 2.94
N ILE A 160 28.35 12.85 3.76
CA ILE A 160 28.48 12.94 5.23
C ILE A 160 29.92 13.23 5.63
N ASP A 161 30.91 12.67 4.92
CA ASP A 161 32.33 12.89 5.24
C ASP A 161 32.74 14.35 4.99
N LYS A 162 32.35 14.93 3.83
CA LYS A 162 32.54 16.35 3.58
C LYS A 162 31.82 17.22 4.62
N LEU A 163 30.67 16.77 5.12
CA LEU A 163 29.97 17.52 6.16
C LEU A 163 30.67 17.45 7.50
N LYS A 164 31.31 16.32 7.85
CA LYS A 164 32.14 16.20 9.05
C LYS A 164 33.33 17.15 9.01
N GLU A 165 33.97 17.27 7.84
CA GLU A 165 35.10 18.20 7.61
C GLU A 165 34.69 19.69 7.69
N ASN A 166 33.41 19.98 7.33
CA ASN A 166 32.86 21.35 7.33
C ASN A 166 31.79 21.51 8.44
N SER A 167 32.04 20.95 9.60
CA SER A 167 31.11 21.00 10.74
C SER A 167 30.89 22.40 11.31
N ASP A 168 31.74 23.36 11.01
CA ASP A 168 31.63 24.80 11.32
C ASP A 168 30.37 25.45 10.71
N LYS A 169 29.84 24.90 9.60
CA LYS A 169 28.60 25.35 8.95
C LYS A 169 27.35 24.88 9.66
N LEU A 170 27.48 24.06 10.68
CA LEU A 170 26.40 23.50 11.47
C LEU A 170 26.26 24.21 12.81
N ASN A 171 25.04 24.34 13.32
CA ASN A 171 24.81 24.78 14.70
C ASN A 171 25.07 23.60 15.69
N ASP A 172 25.09 23.90 16.99
CA ASP A 172 25.45 22.93 18.02
C ASP A 172 24.51 21.71 18.03
N THR A 173 23.20 21.90 17.86
CA THR A 173 22.22 20.80 17.75
C THR A 173 22.52 19.92 16.56
N GLN A 174 22.87 20.50 15.40
CA GLN A 174 23.19 19.76 14.17
C GLN A 174 24.56 19.05 14.28
N LYS A 175 25.52 19.63 14.98
CA LYS A 175 26.81 18.97 15.29
C LYS A 175 26.59 17.72 16.15
N ILE A 176 25.73 17.82 17.16
CA ILE A 176 25.35 16.68 17.99
C ILE A 176 24.66 15.62 17.12
N GLY A 177 23.69 16.03 16.26
CA GLY A 177 23.02 15.14 15.32
C GLY A 177 23.98 14.43 14.36
N LEU A 178 25.00 15.13 13.87
CA LEU A 178 26.03 14.56 13.00
C LEU A 178 26.96 13.61 13.77
N LYS A 179 27.32 13.94 15.01
CA LYS A 179 28.16 13.09 15.88
C LYS A 179 27.52 11.75 16.14
N TYR A 180 26.21 11.71 16.39
CA TYR A 180 25.47 10.50 16.70
C TYR A 180 24.68 9.96 15.50
N TYR A 181 25.02 10.38 14.26
CA TYR A 181 24.31 10.03 13.05
C TYR A 181 24.15 8.51 12.85
N ASP A 182 25.26 7.78 13.00
CA ASP A 182 25.28 6.33 12.79
C ASP A 182 24.50 5.58 13.90
N ASP A 183 24.54 6.07 15.13
CA ASP A 183 23.81 5.49 16.26
C ASP A 183 22.30 5.74 16.15
N LEU A 184 21.90 6.95 15.73
CA LEU A 184 20.48 7.29 15.51
C LEU A 184 19.83 6.51 14.34
N LEU A 185 20.64 6.05 13.40
CA LEU A 185 20.15 5.21 12.29
C LEU A 185 19.99 3.75 12.68
N LYS A 186 20.64 3.27 13.74
CA LYS A 186 20.49 1.92 14.23
C LYS A 186 19.17 1.81 15.01
N ARG A 187 18.28 0.94 14.57
CA ARG A 187 17.09 0.59 15.34
C ARG A 187 17.49 -0.37 16.43
N ILE A 188 17.25 -0.02 17.69
CA ILE A 188 17.44 -0.93 18.81
C ILE A 188 16.30 -1.95 18.75
N PRO A 189 16.57 -3.25 18.62
CA PRO A 189 15.55 -4.29 18.69
C PRO A 189 14.86 -4.28 20.04
N ARG A 190 13.56 -4.55 20.07
CA ARG A 190 12.79 -4.54 21.33
C ARG A 190 13.32 -5.51 22.36
N SER A 191 13.88 -6.63 21.89
CA SER A 191 14.55 -7.64 22.72
C SER A 191 15.81 -7.18 23.45
N GLU A 192 16.37 -6.03 23.08
CA GLU A 192 17.53 -5.43 23.77
C GLU A 192 17.12 -4.38 24.83
N ILE A 193 15.82 -4.06 24.90
CA ILE A 193 15.27 -3.06 25.83
C ILE A 193 14.60 -3.74 27.03
N GLU A 194 14.17 -5.00 26.88
CA GLU A 194 13.56 -5.86 27.92
C GLU A 194 14.63 -6.62 28.69
#